data_9641e2c43e7bc9912748b1ff70cf28b8
#
_entry.id   9641e2c43e7bc9912748b1ff70cf28b8
#
_cell.length_a   1.000
_cell.length_b   1.000
_cell.length_c   1.000
_cell.angle_alpha   90.00
_cell.angle_beta   90.00
_cell.angle_gamma   90.00
#
_symmetry.space_group_name_H-M   'P 1'
#
loop_
_entity.id
_entity.type
_entity.pdbx_description
1 polymer ?
#
loop_
_entity_poly.entity_id
_entity_poly.type
_entity_poly.pdbx_seq_one_letter_code
_entity_poly.pdbx_strand_id
1 'polypeptide(L)'
;VCHTTGLGFAAIARVTEDRWITCSVKDSLDFGLAPGDELPIKTTICDEVRAANLPVYIDHVEKDDKYCNHPVPVLYKFQSYVSVPIYRKDKSFFGTLCALDPKPASVSTKEVKDMFSLFADLISFHLDAIDEKAKVTEELKEELENTQLREQFIAILGHDLKNPIATTRMSADIMLKFSKEEMVKRNAAMIKSTSFRMEALIDNILDFARGKLGEGIILQKKEDNALLEKSLKQVVNEVKAVSPEREIQVEYKLEKSVNCDHNRISQLFSNLLSNADLHGDEKTPVTVNVESLNGEFKLEVRNNGSQIPTEAIEDLFKPFYRDVAKTGKKGLGLGLYISLEIAHAHKGNIEVHSAEDETIFTFAMPLV
;
A
#
# COMPACT_ATOMS: atom_id res chain seq x y z
N VAL A 1 23.85 31.31 19.84
CA VAL A 1 24.00 32.76 19.59
C VAL A 1 24.38 33.47 20.88
N CYS A 2 23.50 33.63 21.88
CA CYS A 2 23.77 34.39 23.12
C CYS A 2 25.05 33.96 23.85
N HIS A 3 25.33 32.66 24.00
CA HIS A 3 26.56 32.18 24.65
C HIS A 3 27.86 32.57 23.91
N THR A 4 27.83 32.71 22.60
CA THR A 4 29.00 33.00 21.79
C THR A 4 29.23 34.47 21.62
N THR A 5 28.15 35.27 21.55
CA THR A 5 28.22 36.74 21.35
C THR A 5 28.20 37.53 22.60
N GLY A 6 27.76 36.93 23.74
CA GLY A 6 27.51 37.62 24.98
C GLY A 6 26.25 38.48 25.02
N LEU A 7 25.44 38.46 23.92
CA LEU A 7 24.17 39.19 23.84
C LEU A 7 23.12 38.55 24.76
N GLY A 8 22.34 39.33 25.47
CA GLY A 8 21.35 38.84 26.44
C GLY A 8 20.03 38.39 25.84
N PHE A 9 19.72 38.79 24.60
CA PHE A 9 18.48 38.42 23.93
C PHE A 9 18.77 37.91 22.52
N ALA A 10 18.09 36.85 22.09
CA ALA A 10 18.08 36.38 20.69
C ALA A 10 16.71 35.77 20.38
N ALA A 11 16.24 36.01 19.14
CA ALA A 11 14.97 35.48 18.68
C ALA A 11 15.04 35.04 17.20
N ILE A 12 14.31 33.99 16.89
CA ILE A 12 13.91 33.63 15.53
C ILE A 12 12.48 34.13 15.38
N ALA A 13 12.26 34.98 14.37
CA ALA A 13 10.96 35.54 14.10
C ALA A 13 10.51 35.29 12.67
N ARG A 14 9.26 34.90 12.50
CA ARG A 14 8.59 34.99 11.21
C ARG A 14 8.19 36.44 10.99
N VAL A 15 8.54 36.96 9.82
CA VAL A 15 8.27 38.36 9.48
C VAL A 15 7.38 38.40 8.25
N THR A 16 6.19 38.98 8.41
CA THR A 16 5.21 39.21 7.33
C THR A 16 5.20 40.70 6.94
N GLU A 17 4.26 41.11 6.12
CA GLU A 17 4.08 42.51 5.75
C GLU A 17 3.64 43.41 6.92
N ASP A 18 2.89 42.82 7.86
CA ASP A 18 2.26 43.55 8.96
C ASP A 18 2.80 43.19 10.34
N ARG A 19 3.33 41.99 10.50
CA ARG A 19 3.64 41.40 11.82
C ARG A 19 5.05 40.80 11.88
N TRP A 20 5.61 40.90 13.06
CA TRP A 20 6.78 40.19 13.51
C TRP A 20 6.34 39.19 14.58
N ILE A 21 6.49 37.90 14.34
CA ILE A 21 5.96 36.82 15.21
C ILE A 21 7.12 36.01 15.75
N THR A 22 7.23 35.90 17.07
CA THR A 22 8.27 35.12 17.74
C THR A 22 8.07 33.64 17.52
N CYS A 23 9.01 32.96 16.81
CA CYS A 23 9.02 31.50 16.67
C CYS A 23 9.78 30.84 17.83
N SER A 24 10.93 31.42 18.20
CA SER A 24 11.76 30.93 19.31
C SER A 24 12.52 32.10 19.92
N VAL A 25 12.72 32.09 21.22
CA VAL A 25 13.39 33.17 21.93
C VAL A 25 14.30 32.64 23.03
N LYS A 26 15.44 33.28 23.22
CA LYS A 26 16.27 33.20 24.41
C LYS A 26 16.36 34.61 24.97
N ASP A 27 15.69 34.81 26.11
CA ASP A 27 15.61 36.10 26.83
C ASP A 27 16.29 35.99 28.20
N SER A 28 17.36 36.74 28.39
CA SER A 28 18.06 36.88 29.66
C SER A 28 18.00 38.33 30.17
N LEU A 29 17.21 39.18 29.49
CA LEU A 29 17.08 40.61 29.76
C LEU A 29 15.70 40.99 30.30
N ASP A 30 14.81 40.00 30.52
CA ASP A 30 13.41 40.19 30.89
C ASP A 30 12.66 41.12 29.90
N PHE A 31 12.96 40.93 28.60
CA PHE A 31 12.30 41.67 27.50
C PHE A 31 10.81 41.34 27.42
N GLY A 32 10.44 40.13 27.90
CA GLY A 32 9.07 39.71 28.09
C GLY A 32 8.40 39.14 26.85
N LEU A 33 9.16 38.65 25.85
CA LEU A 33 8.63 37.98 24.68
C LEU A 33 8.69 36.47 24.85
N ALA A 34 7.58 35.83 24.52
CA ALA A 34 7.46 34.38 24.44
C ALA A 34 7.20 33.89 22.99
N PRO A 35 7.43 32.61 22.69
CA PRO A 35 7.04 32.06 21.40
C PRO A 35 5.53 32.23 21.14
N GLY A 36 5.19 32.77 19.96
CA GLY A 36 3.82 33.14 19.58
C GLY A 36 3.46 34.62 19.79
N ASP A 37 4.24 35.37 20.56
CA ASP A 37 4.01 36.81 20.73
C ASP A 37 4.31 37.57 19.44
N GLU A 38 3.58 38.67 19.24
CA GLU A 38 3.64 39.49 18.04
C GLU A 38 4.04 40.92 18.34
N LEU A 39 4.82 41.51 17.46
CA LEU A 39 5.13 42.92 17.44
C LEU A 39 4.67 43.53 16.11
N PRO A 40 4.19 44.82 16.11
CA PRO A 40 3.98 45.54 14.90
C PRO A 40 5.31 45.67 14.10
N ILE A 41 5.34 45.25 12.87
CA ILE A 41 6.58 45.18 12.06
C ILE A 41 7.31 46.52 12.01
N LYS A 42 6.58 47.62 11.92
CA LYS A 42 7.08 48.97 11.84
C LYS A 42 7.86 49.45 13.12
N THR A 43 7.73 48.71 14.21
CA THR A 43 8.46 48.96 15.45
C THR A 43 9.73 48.11 15.55
N THR A 44 10.14 47.43 14.47
CA THR A 44 11.31 46.55 14.47
C THR A 44 12.26 46.86 13.34
N ILE A 45 13.59 46.71 13.56
CA ILE A 45 14.61 46.81 12.49
C ILE A 45 14.47 45.63 11.50
N CYS A 46 13.78 44.57 11.87
CA CYS A 46 13.52 43.41 10.98
C CYS A 46 12.72 43.80 9.70
N ASP A 47 11.94 44.87 9.74
CA ASP A 47 11.26 45.43 8.55
C ASP A 47 12.30 45.95 7.52
N GLU A 48 13.35 46.58 7.99
CA GLU A 48 14.44 47.03 7.10
C GLU A 48 15.20 45.86 6.50
N VAL A 49 15.46 44.82 7.28
CA VAL A 49 16.10 43.59 6.79
C VAL A 49 15.24 42.95 5.73
N ARG A 50 13.92 42.87 5.92
CA ARG A 50 12.98 42.36 4.94
C ARG A 50 12.94 43.19 3.65
N ALA A 51 12.89 44.51 3.77
CA ALA A 51 12.80 45.41 2.64
C ALA A 51 14.08 45.45 1.82
N ALA A 52 15.23 45.46 2.48
CA ALA A 52 16.55 45.57 1.82
C ALA A 52 17.12 44.19 1.41
N ASN A 53 16.61 43.09 1.95
CA ASN A 53 17.19 41.74 1.86
C ASN A 53 18.69 41.69 2.28
N LEU A 54 19.06 42.53 3.23
CA LEU A 54 20.43 42.62 3.74
C LEU A 54 20.44 42.49 5.27
N PRO A 55 21.47 41.86 5.83
CA PRO A 55 21.63 41.78 7.28
C PRO A 55 21.99 43.15 7.88
N VAL A 56 21.58 43.38 9.13
CA VAL A 56 21.92 44.54 9.90
C VAL A 56 22.82 44.16 11.08
N TYR A 57 23.91 44.89 11.29
CA TYR A 57 24.85 44.73 12.40
C TYR A 57 25.14 46.10 13.01
N ILE A 58 24.91 46.27 14.30
CA ILE A 58 25.12 47.52 15.01
C ILE A 58 25.94 47.22 16.27
N ASP A 59 27.18 47.63 16.31
CA ASP A 59 28.10 47.42 17.44
C ASP A 59 27.79 48.36 18.61
N HIS A 60 27.42 49.61 18.30
CA HIS A 60 27.12 50.63 19.27
C HIS A 60 26.17 51.65 18.65
N VAL A 61 24.92 51.67 19.05
CA VAL A 61 23.86 52.55 18.50
C VAL A 61 24.27 53.99 18.50
N GLU A 62 24.76 54.55 19.66
CA GLU A 62 25.11 55.95 19.76
C GLU A 62 26.28 56.40 18.83
N LYS A 63 27.05 55.44 18.32
CA LYS A 63 28.18 55.70 17.42
C LYS A 63 27.90 55.32 15.98
N ASP A 64 26.70 54.83 15.69
CA ASP A 64 26.29 54.41 14.37
C ASP A 64 25.64 55.59 13.62
N ASP A 65 26.13 55.90 12.47
CA ASP A 65 25.65 57.04 11.67
C ASP A 65 24.20 56.94 11.25
N LYS A 66 23.68 55.72 11.09
CA LYS A 66 22.30 55.45 10.64
C LYS A 66 21.36 55.30 11.82
N TYR A 67 21.79 54.60 12.87
CA TYR A 67 20.92 54.19 13.97
C TYR A 67 20.94 55.02 15.24
N CYS A 68 21.86 55.98 15.36
CA CYS A 68 21.96 56.88 16.56
C CYS A 68 20.68 57.68 16.77
N ASN A 69 19.93 58.04 15.76
CA ASN A 69 18.66 58.77 15.84
C ASN A 69 17.44 57.89 15.48
N HIS A 70 17.60 56.57 15.37
CA HIS A 70 16.53 55.69 14.97
C HIS A 70 15.60 55.43 16.17
N PRO A 71 14.23 55.42 16.03
CA PRO A 71 13.31 55.29 17.14
C PRO A 71 13.34 53.89 17.82
N VAL A 72 13.66 52.82 17.08
CA VAL A 72 13.61 51.43 17.56
C VAL A 72 14.61 51.14 18.68
N PRO A 73 15.92 51.54 18.60
CA PRO A 73 16.86 51.38 19.71
C PRO A 73 16.42 52.11 20.97
N VAL A 74 15.80 53.29 20.84
CA VAL A 74 15.26 54.06 22.00
C VAL A 74 14.08 53.35 22.60
N LEU A 75 13.16 52.84 21.80
CA LEU A 75 11.97 52.12 22.22
C LEU A 75 12.32 50.87 23.03
N TYR A 76 13.26 50.07 22.52
CA TYR A 76 13.66 48.80 23.13
C TYR A 76 14.94 48.88 23.98
N LYS A 77 15.52 50.04 24.16
CA LYS A 77 16.68 50.34 25.04
C LYS A 77 17.91 49.44 24.81
N PHE A 78 18.24 49.14 23.54
CA PHE A 78 19.45 48.39 23.22
C PHE A 78 20.56 49.29 22.61
N GLN A 79 21.82 48.82 22.75
CA GLN A 79 23.02 49.49 22.21
C GLN A 79 23.73 48.64 21.15
N SER A 80 23.54 47.35 21.17
CA SER A 80 24.04 46.46 20.10
C SER A 80 22.90 45.59 19.54
N TYR A 81 23.00 45.32 18.23
CA TYR A 81 21.93 44.62 17.51
C TYR A 81 22.49 43.85 16.28
N VAL A 82 21.95 42.65 16.09
CA VAL A 82 22.16 41.85 14.87
C VAL A 82 20.81 41.38 14.36
N SER A 83 20.59 41.44 13.07
CA SER A 83 19.47 40.78 12.41
C SER A 83 19.90 40.29 11.05
N VAL A 84 19.74 39.00 10.81
CA VAL A 84 20.05 38.37 9.52
C VAL A 84 18.79 37.74 8.94
N PRO A 85 18.59 37.83 7.62
CA PRO A 85 17.44 37.26 6.97
C PRO A 85 17.55 35.72 6.95
N ILE A 86 16.40 35.05 7.08
CA ILE A 86 16.23 33.61 6.92
C ILE A 86 15.40 33.41 5.67
N TYR A 87 15.90 32.61 4.75
CA TYR A 87 15.22 32.27 3.50
C TYR A 87 14.81 30.79 3.51
N ARG A 88 13.76 30.46 2.81
CA ARG A 88 13.39 29.09 2.50
C ARG A 88 14.22 28.56 1.33
N LYS A 89 14.14 27.25 1.07
CA LYS A 89 14.82 26.59 -0.07
C LYS A 89 14.43 27.17 -1.43
N ASP A 90 13.19 27.62 -1.56
CA ASP A 90 12.67 28.32 -2.75
C ASP A 90 13.11 29.79 -2.84
N LYS A 91 14.00 30.24 -1.94
CA LYS A 91 14.50 31.62 -1.79
C LYS A 91 13.45 32.63 -1.34
N SER A 92 12.25 32.19 -0.93
CA SER A 92 11.30 33.08 -0.29
C SER A 92 11.81 33.52 1.08
N PHE A 93 11.53 34.75 1.46
CA PHE A 93 11.88 35.29 2.77
C PHE A 93 10.92 34.72 3.82
N PHE A 94 11.47 34.09 4.86
CA PHE A 94 10.71 33.59 5.99
C PHE A 94 10.61 34.59 7.15
N GLY A 95 11.76 35.16 7.49
CA GLY A 95 11.87 36.04 8.65
C GLY A 95 13.30 36.35 8.99
N THR A 96 13.60 36.57 10.26
CA THR A 96 14.93 36.98 10.73
C THR A 96 15.38 36.18 11.95
N LEU A 97 16.69 35.96 12.03
CA LEU A 97 17.38 35.65 13.27
C LEU A 97 17.96 36.95 13.80
N CYS A 98 17.47 37.42 14.94
CA CYS A 98 17.93 38.65 15.55
C CYS A 98 18.47 38.44 16.97
N ALA A 99 19.36 39.30 17.39
CA ALA A 99 19.87 39.37 18.76
C ALA A 99 20.19 40.82 19.14
N LEU A 100 20.06 41.13 20.43
CA LEU A 100 20.34 42.47 20.94
C LEU A 100 20.85 42.46 22.38
N ASP A 101 21.48 43.57 22.78
CA ASP A 101 21.91 43.80 24.15
C ASP A 101 21.84 45.30 24.49
N PRO A 102 21.49 45.65 25.77
CA PRO A 102 21.56 47.04 26.26
C PRO A 102 22.96 47.63 26.30
N LYS A 103 23.99 46.82 26.17
CA LYS A 103 25.39 47.23 26.15
C LYS A 103 25.96 47.15 24.73
N PRO A 104 26.94 48.01 24.38
CA PRO A 104 27.69 47.87 23.15
C PRO A 104 28.44 46.52 23.10
N ALA A 105 28.44 45.88 21.91
CA ALA A 105 29.14 44.63 21.66
C ALA A 105 29.70 44.60 20.23
N SER A 106 30.86 43.96 20.02
CA SER A 106 31.46 43.82 18.70
C SER A 106 30.76 42.73 17.88
N VAL A 107 29.64 43.05 17.28
CA VAL A 107 28.79 42.10 16.49
C VAL A 107 29.05 42.16 14.99
N SER A 108 29.81 43.17 14.51
CA SER A 108 30.15 43.32 13.08
C SER A 108 31.42 42.56 12.67
N THR A 109 32.02 41.76 13.58
CA THR A 109 33.20 40.95 13.26
C THR A 109 32.87 39.84 12.26
N LYS A 110 33.88 39.38 11.51
CA LYS A 110 33.71 38.33 10.53
C LYS A 110 33.18 37.05 11.16
N GLU A 111 33.68 36.67 12.32
CA GLU A 111 33.32 35.47 13.06
C GLU A 111 31.81 35.48 13.46
N VAL A 112 31.33 36.62 13.92
CA VAL A 112 29.90 36.79 14.29
C VAL A 112 29.02 36.76 13.04
N LYS A 113 29.42 37.42 11.95
CA LYS A 113 28.71 37.40 10.68
C LYS A 113 28.59 36.00 10.12
N ASP A 114 29.70 35.27 10.05
CA ASP A 114 29.75 33.88 9.55
C ASP A 114 28.90 32.97 10.42
N MET A 115 28.95 33.13 11.74
CA MET A 115 28.13 32.36 12.67
C MET A 115 26.62 32.61 12.48
N PHE A 116 26.19 33.87 12.37
CA PHE A 116 24.77 34.20 12.16
C PHE A 116 24.27 33.67 10.80
N SER A 117 25.09 33.77 9.76
CA SER A 117 24.77 33.19 8.46
C SER A 117 24.57 31.69 8.55
N LEU A 118 25.52 30.99 9.19
CA LEU A 118 25.40 29.52 9.39
C LEU A 118 24.14 29.13 10.16
N PHE A 119 23.77 29.86 11.22
CA PHE A 119 22.55 29.60 11.97
C PHE A 119 21.29 29.91 11.14
N ALA A 120 21.29 30.98 10.33
CA ALA A 120 20.18 31.27 9.42
C ALA A 120 19.97 30.16 8.40
N ASP A 121 21.06 29.63 7.81
CA ASP A 121 21.03 28.49 6.89
C ASP A 121 20.54 27.20 7.57
N LEU A 122 20.99 26.93 8.80
CA LEU A 122 20.54 25.77 9.58
C LEU A 122 19.05 25.85 9.92
N ILE A 123 18.57 27.05 10.28
CA ILE A 123 17.15 27.29 10.56
C ILE A 123 16.33 27.09 9.29
N SER A 124 16.79 27.64 8.15
CA SER A 124 16.18 27.43 6.84
C SER A 124 16.01 25.95 6.53
N PHE A 125 17.09 25.18 6.62
CA PHE A 125 17.05 23.73 6.40
C PHE A 125 16.06 23.02 7.31
N HIS A 126 16.00 23.41 8.59
CA HIS A 126 15.09 22.79 9.56
C HIS A 126 13.63 23.11 9.27
N LEU A 127 13.32 24.33 8.88
CA LEU A 127 11.97 24.75 8.51
C LEU A 127 11.46 23.96 7.29
N ASP A 128 12.28 23.83 6.27
CA ASP A 128 11.92 23.09 5.06
C ASP A 128 11.74 21.58 5.36
N ALA A 129 12.59 21.01 6.21
CA ALA A 129 12.46 19.61 6.65
C ALA A 129 11.16 19.34 7.45
N ILE A 130 10.73 20.30 8.27
CA ILE A 130 9.46 20.21 9.01
C ILE A 130 8.27 20.23 8.04
N ASP A 131 8.28 21.15 7.07
CA ASP A 131 7.19 21.26 6.09
C ASP A 131 7.12 20.02 5.18
N GLU A 132 8.26 19.52 4.71
CA GLU A 132 8.34 18.30 3.89
C GLU A 132 7.82 17.07 4.68
N LYS A 133 8.23 16.95 5.95
CA LYS A 133 7.73 15.87 6.82
C LYS A 133 6.21 15.96 7.03
N ALA A 134 5.68 17.16 7.26
CA ALA A 134 4.25 17.36 7.43
C ALA A 134 3.47 16.96 6.18
N LYS A 135 3.97 17.33 5.00
CA LYS A 135 3.37 16.97 3.70
C LYS A 135 3.36 15.46 3.47
N VAL A 136 4.51 14.80 3.66
CA VAL A 136 4.62 13.33 3.49
C VAL A 136 3.72 12.60 4.50
N THR A 137 3.60 13.12 5.72
CA THR A 137 2.72 12.52 6.74
C THR A 137 1.25 12.61 6.34
N GLU A 138 0.81 13.71 5.77
CA GLU A 138 -0.58 13.88 5.31
C GLU A 138 -0.87 13.00 4.08
N GLU A 139 0.05 12.96 3.09
CA GLU A 139 -0.06 12.07 1.92
C GLU A 139 -0.16 10.59 2.35
N LEU A 140 0.66 10.17 3.32
CA LEU A 140 0.61 8.80 3.85
C LEU A 140 -0.72 8.51 4.56
N LYS A 141 -1.25 9.47 5.30
CA LYS A 141 -2.55 9.33 5.98
C LYS A 141 -3.69 9.17 4.99
N GLU A 142 -3.73 10.00 3.93
CA GLU A 142 -4.73 9.88 2.86
C GLU A 142 -4.66 8.52 2.15
N GLU A 143 -3.45 8.02 1.88
CA GLU A 143 -3.24 6.71 1.25
C GLU A 143 -3.73 5.57 2.16
N LEU A 144 -3.46 5.64 3.47
CA LEU A 144 -3.96 4.66 4.44
C LEU A 144 -5.50 4.68 4.54
N GLU A 145 -6.12 5.84 4.59
CA GLU A 145 -7.59 5.98 4.63
C GLU A 145 -8.22 5.41 3.34
N ASN A 146 -7.65 5.71 2.18
CA ASN A 146 -8.10 5.15 0.89
C ASN A 146 -7.96 3.63 0.85
N THR A 147 -6.88 3.08 1.39
CA THR A 147 -6.67 1.64 1.47
C THR A 147 -7.72 0.99 2.36
N GLN A 148 -7.98 1.53 3.56
CA GLN A 148 -9.01 1.02 4.47
C GLN A 148 -10.43 1.06 3.85
N LEU A 149 -10.76 2.15 3.15
CA LEU A 149 -12.05 2.25 2.46
C LEU A 149 -12.20 1.18 1.37
N ARG A 150 -11.14 0.92 0.60
CA ARG A 150 -11.12 -0.14 -0.43
C ARG A 150 -11.32 -1.53 0.20
N GLU A 151 -10.65 -1.84 1.31
CA GLU A 151 -10.79 -3.09 2.04
C GLU A 151 -12.23 -3.29 2.56
N GLN A 152 -12.79 -2.27 3.21
CA GLN A 152 -14.17 -2.32 3.69
C GLN A 152 -15.17 -2.51 2.54
N PHE A 153 -14.98 -1.79 1.43
CA PHE A 153 -15.82 -1.92 0.24
C PHE A 153 -15.79 -3.35 -0.34
N ILE A 154 -14.60 -3.95 -0.43
CA ILE A 154 -14.42 -5.33 -0.91
C ILE A 154 -15.13 -6.33 0.03
N ALA A 155 -14.99 -6.16 1.35
CA ALA A 155 -15.62 -7.04 2.31
C ALA A 155 -17.17 -6.97 2.27
N ILE A 156 -17.71 -5.75 2.17
CA ILE A 156 -19.17 -5.50 2.06
C ILE A 156 -19.70 -6.08 0.75
N LEU A 157 -19.06 -5.78 -0.38
CA LEU A 157 -19.47 -6.33 -1.67
C LEU A 157 -19.46 -7.85 -1.69
N GLY A 158 -18.45 -8.47 -1.08
CA GLY A 158 -18.38 -9.94 -1.01
C GLY A 158 -19.56 -10.54 -0.28
N HIS A 159 -19.92 -10.01 0.87
CA HIS A 159 -21.07 -10.45 1.64
C HIS A 159 -22.39 -10.20 0.90
N ASP A 160 -22.58 -8.98 0.40
CA ASP A 160 -23.84 -8.56 -0.20
C ASP A 160 -24.12 -9.19 -1.58
N LEU A 161 -23.06 -9.63 -2.29
CA LEU A 161 -23.22 -10.40 -3.52
C LEU A 161 -23.42 -11.89 -3.25
N LYS A 162 -22.82 -12.48 -2.20
CA LYS A 162 -22.99 -13.89 -1.86
C LYS A 162 -24.41 -14.20 -1.37
N ASN A 163 -25.04 -13.31 -0.63
CA ASN A 163 -26.36 -13.52 -0.06
C ASN A 163 -27.46 -13.76 -1.12
N PRO A 164 -27.65 -12.94 -2.16
CA PRO A 164 -28.66 -13.19 -3.18
C PRO A 164 -28.37 -14.46 -3.98
N ILE A 165 -27.08 -14.80 -4.19
CA ILE A 165 -26.68 -16.02 -4.89
C ILE A 165 -27.06 -17.26 -4.03
N ALA A 166 -26.78 -17.22 -2.72
CA ALA A 166 -27.17 -18.29 -1.80
C ALA A 166 -28.68 -18.46 -1.78
N THR A 167 -29.47 -17.39 -1.77
CA THR A 167 -30.93 -17.41 -1.85
C THR A 167 -31.42 -18.03 -3.16
N THR A 168 -30.82 -17.64 -4.30
CA THR A 168 -31.13 -18.19 -5.62
C THR A 168 -30.85 -19.69 -5.67
N ARG A 169 -29.72 -20.13 -5.11
CA ARG A 169 -29.33 -21.55 -4.99
C ARG A 169 -30.32 -22.32 -4.13
N MET A 170 -30.69 -21.78 -2.97
CA MET A 170 -31.68 -22.41 -2.08
C MET A 170 -33.04 -22.58 -2.77
N SER A 171 -33.48 -21.59 -3.54
CA SER A 171 -34.72 -21.69 -4.33
C SER A 171 -34.63 -22.79 -5.39
N ALA A 172 -33.50 -22.92 -6.07
CA ALA A 172 -33.23 -23.98 -7.04
C ALA A 172 -33.22 -25.36 -6.36
N ASP A 173 -32.64 -25.51 -5.16
CA ASP A 173 -32.64 -26.74 -4.39
C ASP A 173 -34.07 -27.16 -3.98
N ILE A 174 -34.92 -26.21 -3.58
CA ILE A 174 -36.33 -26.44 -3.28
C ILE A 174 -37.07 -26.95 -4.52
N MET A 175 -36.88 -26.31 -5.68
CA MET A 175 -37.48 -26.74 -6.95
C MET A 175 -37.04 -28.16 -7.35
N LEU A 176 -35.74 -28.47 -7.21
CA LEU A 176 -35.20 -29.81 -7.48
C LEU A 176 -35.82 -30.89 -6.58
N LYS A 177 -36.07 -30.54 -5.30
CA LYS A 177 -36.56 -31.47 -4.30
C LYS A 177 -38.06 -31.73 -4.45
N PHE A 178 -38.85 -30.72 -4.76
CA PHE A 178 -40.32 -30.82 -4.67
C PHE A 178 -41.03 -30.85 -6.04
N SER A 179 -40.41 -30.41 -7.13
CA SER A 179 -41.02 -30.47 -8.45
C SER A 179 -41.02 -31.92 -8.99
N LYS A 180 -42.13 -32.29 -9.66
CA LYS A 180 -42.25 -33.53 -10.42
C LYS A 180 -42.01 -33.34 -11.91
N GLU A 181 -42.01 -32.10 -12.37
CA GLU A 181 -41.85 -31.77 -13.78
C GLU A 181 -40.36 -31.76 -14.18
N GLU A 182 -40.00 -32.55 -15.17
CA GLU A 182 -38.60 -32.68 -15.64
C GLU A 182 -38.03 -31.34 -16.18
N MET A 183 -38.89 -30.53 -16.83
CA MET A 183 -38.45 -29.22 -17.32
C MET A 183 -38.07 -28.27 -16.17
N VAL A 184 -38.85 -28.30 -15.07
CA VAL A 184 -38.58 -27.49 -13.88
C VAL A 184 -37.29 -27.95 -13.20
N LYS A 185 -37.10 -29.27 -13.07
CA LYS A 185 -35.85 -29.82 -12.51
C LYS A 185 -34.64 -29.44 -13.33
N ARG A 186 -34.74 -29.54 -14.68
CA ARG A 186 -33.65 -29.14 -15.57
C ARG A 186 -33.26 -27.65 -15.40
N ASN A 187 -34.27 -26.76 -15.39
CA ASN A 187 -34.06 -25.35 -15.18
C ASN A 187 -33.49 -25.04 -13.78
N ALA A 188 -33.99 -25.70 -12.74
CA ALA A 188 -33.47 -25.57 -11.39
C ALA A 188 -32.00 -26.05 -11.28
N ALA A 189 -31.62 -27.13 -11.95
CA ALA A 189 -30.24 -27.59 -12.03
C ALA A 189 -29.32 -26.54 -12.72
N MET A 190 -29.80 -25.91 -13.78
CA MET A 190 -29.08 -24.82 -14.46
C MET A 190 -28.91 -23.61 -13.56
N ILE A 191 -29.94 -23.17 -12.84
CA ILE A 191 -29.91 -22.07 -11.88
C ILE A 191 -28.89 -22.38 -10.78
N LYS A 192 -28.94 -23.57 -10.22
CA LYS A 192 -28.02 -24.04 -9.17
C LYS A 192 -26.56 -24.00 -9.67
N SER A 193 -26.28 -24.58 -10.82
CA SER A 193 -24.94 -24.57 -11.44
C SER A 193 -24.44 -23.15 -11.70
N THR A 194 -25.32 -22.27 -12.22
CA THR A 194 -24.98 -20.87 -12.45
C THR A 194 -24.68 -20.11 -11.15
N SER A 195 -25.42 -20.40 -10.08
CA SER A 195 -25.17 -19.81 -8.76
C SER A 195 -23.81 -20.19 -8.18
N PHE A 196 -23.40 -21.44 -8.28
CA PHE A 196 -22.04 -21.87 -7.90
C PHE A 196 -20.95 -21.16 -8.72
N ARG A 197 -21.19 -20.99 -10.01
CA ARG A 197 -20.24 -20.27 -10.86
C ARG A 197 -20.11 -18.80 -10.48
N MET A 198 -21.21 -18.13 -10.16
CA MET A 198 -21.20 -16.74 -9.70
C MET A 198 -20.46 -16.61 -8.35
N GLU A 199 -20.68 -17.53 -7.42
CA GLU A 199 -20.00 -17.56 -6.14
C GLU A 199 -18.46 -17.68 -6.34
N ALA A 200 -18.01 -18.62 -7.17
CA ALA A 200 -16.60 -18.79 -7.50
C ALA A 200 -15.98 -17.53 -8.16
N LEU A 201 -16.71 -16.85 -9.04
CA LEU A 201 -16.26 -15.62 -9.67
C LEU A 201 -16.09 -14.49 -8.65
N ILE A 202 -17.02 -14.36 -7.71
CA ILE A 202 -16.96 -13.36 -6.62
C ILE A 202 -15.77 -13.66 -5.71
N ASP A 203 -15.58 -14.91 -5.30
CA ASP A 203 -14.41 -15.31 -4.49
C ASP A 203 -13.10 -14.97 -5.19
N ASN A 204 -12.99 -15.23 -6.48
CA ASN A 204 -11.82 -14.90 -7.27
C ASN A 204 -11.56 -13.37 -7.34
N ILE A 205 -12.60 -12.56 -7.49
CA ILE A 205 -12.47 -11.10 -7.49
C ILE A 205 -12.03 -10.59 -6.11
N LEU A 206 -12.59 -11.14 -5.04
CA LEU A 206 -12.25 -10.78 -3.67
C LEU A 206 -10.80 -11.16 -3.32
N ASP A 207 -10.39 -12.38 -3.69
CA ASP A 207 -9.02 -12.84 -3.48
C ASP A 207 -8.01 -12.00 -4.27
N PHE A 208 -8.32 -11.66 -5.53
CA PHE A 208 -7.51 -10.75 -6.34
C PHE A 208 -7.37 -9.37 -5.71
N ALA A 209 -8.48 -8.81 -5.23
CA ALA A 209 -8.51 -7.49 -4.64
C ALA A 209 -7.69 -7.44 -3.34
N ARG A 210 -7.80 -8.45 -2.45
CA ARG A 210 -6.99 -8.59 -1.23
C ARG A 210 -5.50 -8.77 -1.55
N GLY A 211 -5.17 -9.59 -2.53
CA GLY A 211 -3.78 -9.78 -2.97
C GLY A 211 -3.13 -8.48 -3.42
N LYS A 212 -3.87 -7.61 -4.13
CA LYS A 212 -3.38 -6.29 -4.58
C LYS A 212 -3.22 -5.27 -3.44
N LEU A 213 -3.97 -5.43 -2.34
CA LEU A 213 -3.86 -4.59 -1.15
C LEU A 213 -2.70 -5.01 -0.22
N GLY A 214 -1.98 -6.09 -0.55
CA GLY A 214 -0.83 -6.55 0.22
C GLY A 214 -1.16 -7.46 1.40
N GLU A 215 -2.44 -7.76 1.66
CA GLU A 215 -2.84 -8.67 2.75
C GLU A 215 -2.52 -10.14 2.45
N GLY A 216 -2.36 -10.49 1.15
CA GLY A 216 -2.16 -11.86 0.71
C GLY A 216 -3.38 -12.77 0.99
N ILE A 217 -3.20 -14.07 0.78
CA ILE A 217 -4.22 -15.07 1.10
C ILE A 217 -4.03 -15.55 2.53
N ILE A 218 -5.03 -15.29 3.38
CA ILE A 218 -5.06 -15.79 4.76
C ILE A 218 -5.44 -17.28 4.75
N LEU A 219 -4.60 -18.12 5.37
CA LEU A 219 -4.77 -19.57 5.41
C LEU A 219 -5.33 -20.04 6.76
N GLN A 220 -6.30 -20.97 6.71
CA GLN A 220 -6.79 -21.73 7.85
C GLN A 220 -6.29 -23.17 7.75
N LYS A 221 -5.02 -23.39 8.08
CA LYS A 221 -4.36 -24.69 7.93
C LYS A 221 -4.90 -25.72 8.94
N LYS A 222 -5.05 -26.96 8.46
CA LYS A 222 -5.41 -28.13 9.24
C LYS A 222 -4.61 -29.33 8.77
N GLU A 223 -4.28 -30.21 9.70
CA GLU A 223 -3.55 -31.45 9.46
C GLU A 223 -4.53 -32.64 9.45
N ASP A 224 -5.20 -32.85 8.31
CA ASP A 224 -6.20 -33.91 8.15
C ASP A 224 -6.25 -34.40 6.69
N ASN A 225 -5.51 -35.48 6.40
CA ASN A 225 -5.48 -36.06 5.04
C ASN A 225 -6.81 -36.61 4.57
N ALA A 226 -7.63 -37.16 5.50
CA ALA A 226 -8.95 -37.70 5.12
C ALA A 226 -9.91 -36.59 4.68
N LEU A 227 -9.86 -35.45 5.36
CA LEU A 227 -10.65 -34.28 5.00
C LEU A 227 -10.13 -33.64 3.70
N LEU A 228 -8.80 -33.58 3.51
CA LEU A 228 -8.18 -33.09 2.28
C LEU A 228 -8.64 -33.95 1.08
N GLU A 229 -8.46 -35.28 1.18
CA GLU A 229 -8.85 -36.22 0.11
C GLU A 229 -10.35 -36.13 -0.20
N LYS A 230 -11.19 -36.03 0.84
CA LYS A 230 -12.63 -35.82 0.66
C LYS A 230 -12.94 -34.54 -0.11
N SER A 231 -12.27 -33.45 0.21
CA SER A 231 -12.47 -32.16 -0.46
C SER A 231 -12.01 -32.20 -1.92
N LEU A 232 -10.88 -32.86 -2.21
CA LEU A 232 -10.42 -33.04 -3.58
C LEU A 232 -11.35 -33.95 -4.39
N LYS A 233 -11.86 -35.05 -3.80
CA LYS A 233 -12.87 -35.90 -4.45
C LYS A 233 -14.16 -35.15 -4.76
N GLN A 234 -14.55 -34.21 -3.91
CA GLN A 234 -15.71 -33.34 -4.17
C GLN A 234 -15.49 -32.49 -5.42
N VAL A 235 -14.32 -31.85 -5.59
CA VAL A 235 -13.97 -31.07 -6.77
C VAL A 235 -14.07 -31.91 -8.05
N VAL A 236 -13.54 -33.14 -8.03
CA VAL A 236 -13.65 -34.07 -9.19
C VAL A 236 -15.12 -34.36 -9.51
N ASN A 237 -15.95 -34.60 -8.52
CA ASN A 237 -17.40 -34.87 -8.72
C ASN A 237 -18.12 -33.63 -9.29
N GLU A 238 -17.74 -32.43 -8.87
CA GLU A 238 -18.32 -31.19 -9.38
C GLU A 238 -17.97 -30.98 -10.87
N VAL A 239 -16.72 -31.22 -11.27
CA VAL A 239 -16.32 -31.13 -12.68
C VAL A 239 -17.02 -32.21 -13.52
N LYS A 240 -17.10 -33.47 -13.05
CA LYS A 240 -17.85 -34.53 -13.70
C LYS A 240 -19.35 -34.24 -13.87
N ALA A 241 -19.95 -33.53 -12.91
CA ALA A 241 -21.33 -33.10 -13.03
C ALA A 241 -21.58 -32.05 -14.13
N VAL A 242 -20.57 -31.23 -14.43
CA VAL A 242 -20.61 -30.23 -15.50
C VAL A 242 -20.25 -30.83 -16.87
N SER A 243 -19.29 -31.74 -16.88
CA SER A 243 -18.77 -32.44 -18.09
C SER A 243 -18.89 -33.97 -17.90
N PRO A 244 -20.11 -34.56 -17.99
CA PRO A 244 -20.32 -35.97 -17.69
C PRO A 244 -19.58 -36.95 -18.60
N GLU A 245 -19.31 -36.55 -19.85
CA GLU A 245 -18.60 -37.35 -20.85
C GLU A 245 -17.08 -37.32 -20.67
N ARG A 246 -16.58 -36.40 -19.79
CA ARG A 246 -15.15 -36.25 -19.57
C ARG A 246 -14.61 -37.32 -18.62
N GLU A 247 -13.68 -38.13 -19.13
CA GLU A 247 -12.98 -39.08 -18.29
C GLU A 247 -11.94 -38.38 -17.42
N ILE A 248 -12.03 -38.54 -16.09
CA ILE A 248 -11.07 -38.02 -15.13
C ILE A 248 -10.55 -39.17 -14.29
N GLN A 249 -9.25 -39.45 -14.39
CA GLN A 249 -8.54 -40.49 -13.65
C GLN A 249 -7.76 -39.84 -12.51
N VAL A 250 -7.95 -40.31 -11.27
CA VAL A 250 -7.32 -39.70 -10.07
C VAL A 250 -6.64 -40.75 -9.24
N GLU A 251 -5.37 -40.56 -8.93
CA GLU A 251 -4.59 -41.36 -8.01
C GLU A 251 -4.26 -40.54 -6.74
N TYR A 252 -4.50 -41.12 -5.55
CA TYR A 252 -4.19 -40.49 -4.26
C TYR A 252 -3.14 -41.35 -3.54
N LYS A 253 -2.00 -40.73 -3.15
CA LYS A 253 -0.90 -41.36 -2.38
C LYS A 253 -0.51 -40.43 -1.22
N LEU A 254 -1.41 -40.22 -0.26
CA LEU A 254 -1.20 -39.34 0.90
C LEU A 254 -0.57 -40.14 2.07
N GLU A 255 0.73 -40.43 1.95
CA GLU A 255 1.47 -41.23 2.95
C GLU A 255 1.88 -40.39 4.17
N LYS A 256 2.19 -39.11 3.97
CA LYS A 256 2.58 -38.18 5.02
C LYS A 256 1.44 -37.20 5.31
N SER A 257 1.40 -36.72 6.55
CA SER A 257 0.41 -35.71 6.95
C SER A 257 0.67 -34.39 6.26
N VAL A 258 -0.40 -33.74 5.79
CA VAL A 258 -0.37 -32.50 5.03
C VAL A 258 -1.03 -31.38 5.82
N ASN A 259 -0.25 -30.41 6.31
CA ASN A 259 -0.76 -29.25 7.02
C ASN A 259 -1.10 -28.11 6.02
N CYS A 260 -2.33 -28.04 5.58
CA CYS A 260 -2.76 -27.06 4.56
C CYS A 260 -4.17 -26.53 4.84
N ASP A 261 -4.55 -25.47 4.13
CA ASP A 261 -5.94 -25.02 4.05
C ASP A 261 -6.67 -25.82 2.96
N HIS A 262 -7.48 -26.79 3.38
CA HIS A 262 -8.18 -27.71 2.47
C HIS A 262 -9.09 -26.98 1.47
N ASN A 263 -9.73 -25.87 1.88
CA ASN A 263 -10.60 -25.10 1.00
C ASN A 263 -9.78 -24.38 -0.08
N ARG A 264 -8.64 -23.81 0.29
CA ARG A 264 -7.75 -23.13 -0.66
C ARG A 264 -7.07 -24.12 -1.61
N ILE A 265 -6.64 -25.28 -1.12
CA ILE A 265 -6.11 -26.34 -2.00
C ILE A 265 -7.19 -26.85 -2.96
N SER A 266 -8.43 -27.00 -2.49
CA SER A 266 -9.56 -27.36 -3.37
C SER A 266 -9.87 -26.30 -4.42
N GLN A 267 -9.76 -25.01 -4.07
CA GLN A 267 -9.91 -23.89 -5.01
C GLN A 267 -8.82 -23.93 -6.10
N LEU A 268 -7.55 -24.08 -5.70
CA LEU A 268 -6.42 -24.26 -6.60
C LEU A 268 -6.66 -25.45 -7.53
N PHE A 269 -7.01 -26.61 -6.99
CA PHE A 269 -7.27 -27.82 -7.75
C PHE A 269 -8.45 -27.65 -8.72
N SER A 270 -9.55 -27.03 -8.29
CA SER A 270 -10.70 -26.73 -9.15
C SER A 270 -10.32 -25.86 -10.34
N ASN A 271 -9.45 -24.85 -10.15
CA ASN A 271 -8.96 -24.00 -11.21
C ASN A 271 -8.11 -24.80 -12.22
N LEU A 272 -7.18 -25.63 -11.73
CA LEU A 272 -6.32 -26.45 -12.60
C LEU A 272 -7.14 -27.50 -13.37
N LEU A 273 -8.03 -28.18 -12.67
CA LEU A 273 -8.87 -29.23 -13.27
C LEU A 273 -9.86 -28.66 -14.30
N SER A 274 -10.47 -27.51 -14.01
CA SER A 274 -11.35 -26.81 -14.95
C SER A 274 -10.59 -26.32 -16.18
N ASN A 275 -9.34 -25.89 -16.05
CA ASN A 275 -8.50 -25.53 -17.18
C ASN A 275 -8.17 -26.77 -18.03
N ALA A 276 -7.84 -27.89 -17.41
CA ALA A 276 -7.57 -29.14 -18.12
C ALA A 276 -8.82 -29.66 -18.86
N ASP A 277 -10.00 -29.54 -18.28
CA ASP A 277 -11.27 -29.88 -18.93
C ASP A 277 -11.58 -28.96 -20.12
N LEU A 278 -11.38 -27.65 -19.95
CA LEU A 278 -11.70 -26.62 -20.95
C LEU A 278 -10.75 -26.61 -22.14
N HIS A 279 -9.45 -26.85 -21.91
CA HIS A 279 -8.38 -26.71 -22.92
C HIS A 279 -7.85 -28.05 -23.43
N GLY A 280 -8.11 -29.14 -22.72
CA GLY A 280 -7.73 -30.50 -23.13
C GLY A 280 -8.54 -31.05 -24.30
N ASP A 281 -8.01 -32.03 -24.98
CA ASP A 281 -8.73 -32.79 -25.99
C ASP A 281 -9.85 -33.60 -25.32
N GLU A 282 -11.09 -33.43 -25.79
CA GLU A 282 -12.28 -34.08 -25.23
C GLU A 282 -12.23 -35.62 -25.29
N LYS A 283 -11.43 -36.18 -26.18
CA LYS A 283 -11.34 -37.64 -26.39
C LYS A 283 -10.30 -38.32 -25.49
N THR A 284 -9.52 -37.57 -24.76
CA THR A 284 -8.47 -38.11 -23.89
C THR A 284 -8.79 -37.85 -22.42
N PRO A 285 -8.41 -38.75 -21.51
CA PRO A 285 -8.68 -38.52 -20.08
C PRO A 285 -7.83 -37.38 -19.54
N VAL A 286 -8.36 -36.68 -18.52
CA VAL A 286 -7.57 -35.85 -17.64
C VAL A 286 -7.02 -36.72 -16.51
N THR A 287 -5.72 -36.69 -16.29
CA THR A 287 -5.07 -37.47 -15.23
C THR A 287 -4.66 -36.56 -14.08
N VAL A 288 -4.96 -36.99 -12.86
CA VAL A 288 -4.62 -36.25 -11.62
C VAL A 288 -3.84 -37.15 -10.70
N ASN A 289 -2.67 -36.69 -10.26
CA ASN A 289 -1.86 -37.35 -9.24
C ASN A 289 -1.75 -36.48 -8.01
N VAL A 290 -2.06 -37.02 -6.83
CA VAL A 290 -1.96 -36.34 -5.54
C VAL A 290 -1.10 -37.19 -4.63
N GLU A 291 0.05 -36.66 -4.22
CA GLU A 291 0.99 -37.39 -3.36
C GLU A 291 1.55 -36.52 -2.22
N SER A 292 1.83 -37.17 -1.09
CA SER A 292 2.59 -36.56 0.01
C SER A 292 3.75 -37.51 0.36
N LEU A 293 4.89 -37.27 -0.25
CA LEU A 293 6.06 -38.14 -0.15
C LEU A 293 7.34 -37.28 -0.11
N ASN A 294 8.43 -37.85 0.44
CA ASN A 294 9.76 -37.21 0.42
C ASN A 294 9.83 -35.77 0.98
N GLY A 295 8.95 -35.42 1.91
CA GLY A 295 8.92 -34.06 2.51
C GLY A 295 8.17 -33.02 1.68
N GLU A 296 7.47 -33.43 0.65
CA GLU A 296 6.72 -32.56 -0.24
C GLU A 296 5.28 -33.09 -0.46
N PHE A 297 4.31 -32.15 -0.54
CA PHE A 297 2.99 -32.42 -1.08
C PHE A 297 2.97 -31.95 -2.53
N LYS A 298 2.53 -32.84 -3.43
CA LYS A 298 2.45 -32.56 -4.87
C LYS A 298 1.05 -32.88 -5.39
N LEU A 299 0.51 -31.97 -6.19
CA LEU A 299 -0.74 -32.13 -6.92
C LEU A 299 -0.46 -31.83 -8.39
N GLU A 300 -0.60 -32.83 -9.23
CA GLU A 300 -0.36 -32.75 -10.67
C GLU A 300 -1.65 -32.96 -11.43
N VAL A 301 -1.93 -32.07 -12.39
CA VAL A 301 -3.06 -32.16 -13.31
C VAL A 301 -2.51 -32.18 -14.74
N ARG A 302 -2.83 -33.24 -15.47
CA ARG A 302 -2.33 -33.51 -16.82
C ARG A 302 -3.48 -33.65 -17.80
N ASN A 303 -3.37 -33.00 -18.93
CA ASN A 303 -4.29 -33.17 -20.08
C ASN A 303 -3.54 -33.21 -21.40
N ASN A 304 -4.07 -33.91 -22.38
CA ASN A 304 -3.64 -33.79 -23.75
C ASN A 304 -4.32 -32.61 -24.43
N GLY A 305 -3.61 -31.97 -25.37
CA GLY A 305 -4.14 -30.83 -26.11
C GLY A 305 -3.05 -30.04 -26.84
N SER A 306 -3.42 -28.95 -27.46
CA SER A 306 -2.46 -28.09 -28.17
C SER A 306 -1.40 -27.54 -27.22
N GLN A 307 -0.15 -27.57 -27.61
CA GLN A 307 0.97 -27.01 -26.88
C GLN A 307 0.74 -25.54 -26.58
N ILE A 308 1.08 -25.14 -25.35
CA ILE A 308 1.12 -23.74 -24.94
C ILE A 308 2.46 -23.17 -25.44
N PRO A 309 2.47 -22.08 -26.23
CA PRO A 309 3.71 -21.43 -26.64
C PRO A 309 4.59 -21.08 -25.46
N THR A 310 5.89 -21.33 -25.55
CA THR A 310 6.83 -21.06 -24.42
C THR A 310 6.76 -19.61 -23.94
N GLU A 311 6.58 -18.66 -24.87
CA GLU A 311 6.45 -17.23 -24.59
C GLU A 311 5.16 -16.90 -23.80
N ALA A 312 4.12 -17.72 -23.93
CA ALA A 312 2.85 -17.54 -23.23
C ALA A 312 2.86 -18.14 -21.81
N ILE A 313 3.77 -19.06 -21.49
CA ILE A 313 3.82 -19.74 -20.19
C ILE A 313 4.03 -18.74 -19.04
N GLU A 314 4.92 -17.77 -19.21
CA GLU A 314 5.17 -16.72 -18.20
C GLU A 314 3.95 -15.80 -17.98
N ASP A 315 3.13 -15.65 -19.03
CA ASP A 315 1.95 -14.79 -18.98
C ASP A 315 0.70 -15.49 -18.42
N LEU A 316 0.69 -16.84 -18.37
CA LEU A 316 -0.47 -17.62 -17.89
C LEU A 316 -0.92 -17.24 -16.47
N PHE A 317 0.01 -16.84 -15.62
CA PHE A 317 -0.24 -16.48 -14.24
C PHE A 317 -0.46 -14.97 -14.02
N LYS A 318 -0.43 -14.16 -15.10
CA LYS A 318 -0.79 -12.74 -14.99
C LYS A 318 -2.30 -12.59 -14.85
N PRO A 319 -2.76 -11.67 -14.01
CA PRO A 319 -4.20 -11.44 -13.83
C PRO A 319 -4.83 -10.99 -15.15
N PHE A 320 -6.04 -11.48 -15.44
CA PHE A 320 -6.82 -11.21 -16.64
C PHE A 320 -6.20 -11.72 -17.96
N TYR A 321 -5.13 -12.48 -17.90
CA TYR A 321 -4.53 -13.07 -19.09
C TYR A 321 -5.47 -14.12 -19.70
N ARG A 322 -5.66 -14.04 -21.02
CA ARG A 322 -6.47 -14.96 -21.82
C ARG A 322 -5.84 -15.12 -23.19
N ASP A 323 -5.79 -16.34 -23.70
CA ASP A 323 -5.41 -16.57 -25.08
C ASP A 323 -6.47 -16.00 -26.02
N VAL A 324 -6.11 -14.94 -26.74
CA VAL A 324 -6.98 -14.19 -27.66
C VAL A 324 -7.41 -15.05 -28.88
N ALA A 325 -6.65 -16.09 -29.21
CA ALA A 325 -6.91 -16.94 -30.38
C ALA A 325 -8.13 -17.86 -30.18
N LYS A 326 -8.61 -18.05 -28.95
CA LYS A 326 -9.78 -18.89 -28.60
C LYS A 326 -10.96 -18.06 -28.08
N THR A 327 -11.39 -17.07 -28.85
CA THR A 327 -12.59 -16.26 -28.58
C THR A 327 -13.83 -17.13 -28.43
N GLY A 328 -14.41 -17.16 -27.24
CA GLY A 328 -15.66 -17.87 -26.94
C GLY A 328 -15.66 -18.65 -25.59
N LYS A 329 -14.51 -18.94 -25.01
CA LYS A 329 -14.40 -19.67 -23.76
C LYS A 329 -14.59 -18.73 -22.55
N LYS A 330 -15.44 -19.13 -21.60
CA LYS A 330 -15.91 -18.31 -20.46
C LYS A 330 -14.89 -18.29 -19.31
N GLY A 331 -14.54 -17.12 -18.76
CA GLY A 331 -13.72 -16.95 -17.56
C GLY A 331 -13.12 -15.54 -17.45
N LEU A 332 -12.77 -15.08 -16.26
CA LEU A 332 -12.16 -13.76 -16.01
C LEU A 332 -10.63 -13.73 -16.23
N GLY A 333 -9.97 -14.89 -16.43
CA GLY A 333 -8.50 -14.95 -16.50
C GLY A 333 -7.83 -14.74 -15.12
N LEU A 334 -8.54 -15.01 -14.01
CA LEU A 334 -8.01 -14.88 -12.66
C LEU A 334 -7.66 -16.23 -12.02
N GLY A 335 -8.14 -17.35 -12.55
CA GLY A 335 -8.01 -18.67 -11.90
C GLY A 335 -6.56 -19.09 -11.67
N LEU A 336 -5.71 -19.02 -12.69
CA LEU A 336 -4.29 -19.38 -12.56
C LEU A 336 -3.51 -18.40 -11.67
N TYR A 337 -3.80 -17.10 -11.78
CA TYR A 337 -3.22 -16.10 -10.88
C TYR A 337 -3.53 -16.43 -9.40
N ILE A 338 -4.81 -16.71 -9.08
CA ILE A 338 -5.21 -17.06 -7.71
C ILE A 338 -4.60 -18.39 -7.27
N SER A 339 -4.49 -19.36 -8.18
CA SER A 339 -3.82 -20.64 -7.88
C SER A 339 -2.37 -20.42 -7.48
N LEU A 340 -1.64 -19.55 -8.18
CA LEU A 340 -0.27 -19.18 -7.82
C LEU A 340 -0.19 -18.46 -6.47
N GLU A 341 -1.09 -17.52 -6.20
CA GLU A 341 -1.17 -16.84 -4.89
C GLU A 341 -1.47 -17.82 -3.74
N ILE A 342 -2.36 -18.81 -3.96
CA ILE A 342 -2.62 -19.89 -3.00
C ILE A 342 -1.36 -20.74 -2.77
N ALA A 343 -0.64 -21.07 -3.83
CA ALA A 343 0.62 -21.82 -3.74
C ALA A 343 1.66 -21.04 -2.91
N HIS A 344 1.88 -19.78 -3.22
CA HIS A 344 2.81 -18.91 -2.49
C HIS A 344 2.44 -18.78 -1.00
N ALA A 345 1.16 -18.62 -0.68
CA ALA A 345 0.68 -18.57 0.70
C ALA A 345 0.99 -19.88 1.46
N HIS A 346 0.99 -21.03 0.79
CA HIS A 346 1.42 -22.32 1.32
C HIS A 346 2.93 -22.55 1.30
N LYS A 347 3.74 -21.56 0.88
CA LYS A 347 5.19 -21.65 0.66
C LYS A 347 5.57 -22.64 -0.43
N GLY A 348 4.64 -22.87 -1.37
CA GLY A 348 4.81 -23.71 -2.54
C GLY A 348 4.92 -22.92 -3.83
N ASN A 349 4.91 -23.64 -4.95
CA ASN A 349 4.93 -23.06 -6.30
C ASN A 349 4.06 -23.86 -7.26
N ILE A 350 3.75 -23.27 -8.43
CA ILE A 350 3.10 -23.98 -9.54
C ILE A 350 4.03 -23.93 -10.74
N GLU A 351 4.31 -25.09 -11.28
CA GLU A 351 5.09 -25.24 -12.51
C GLU A 351 4.19 -25.71 -13.65
N VAL A 352 4.52 -25.32 -14.88
CA VAL A 352 3.81 -25.71 -16.10
C VAL A 352 4.82 -26.30 -17.07
N HIS A 353 4.53 -27.53 -17.51
CA HIS A 353 5.22 -28.14 -18.61
C HIS A 353 4.24 -28.40 -19.75
N SER A 354 4.54 -27.89 -20.96
CA SER A 354 3.70 -28.11 -22.14
C SER A 354 4.56 -28.57 -23.31
N ALA A 355 4.24 -29.75 -23.81
CA ALA A 355 4.85 -30.37 -25.01
C ALA A 355 3.81 -30.48 -26.13
N GLU A 356 4.17 -31.11 -27.28
CA GLU A 356 3.34 -31.14 -28.49
C GLU A 356 1.90 -31.61 -28.23
N ASP A 357 1.70 -32.65 -27.39
CA ASP A 357 0.40 -33.25 -27.16
C ASP A 357 -0.05 -33.23 -25.68
N GLU A 358 0.72 -32.61 -24.78
CA GLU A 358 0.50 -32.73 -23.37
C GLU A 358 0.78 -31.41 -22.63
N THR A 359 -0.07 -31.08 -21.66
CA THR A 359 0.15 -30.01 -20.71
C THR A 359 -0.01 -30.53 -19.28
N ILE A 360 0.97 -30.23 -18.43
CA ILE A 360 1.04 -30.63 -17.02
C ILE A 360 1.17 -29.40 -16.15
N PHE A 361 0.24 -29.22 -15.24
CA PHE A 361 0.34 -28.26 -14.14
C PHE A 361 0.70 -29.00 -12.87
N THR A 362 1.78 -28.59 -12.22
CA THR A 362 2.27 -29.21 -10.99
C THR A 362 2.29 -28.17 -9.87
N PHE A 363 1.46 -28.34 -8.86
CA PHE A 363 1.57 -27.62 -7.61
C PHE A 363 2.41 -28.45 -6.63
N ALA A 364 3.41 -27.82 -6.01
CA ALA A 364 4.26 -28.44 -5.01
C ALA A 364 4.42 -27.52 -3.79
N MET A 365 4.37 -28.08 -2.57
CA MET A 365 4.65 -27.36 -1.34
C MET A 365 5.37 -28.25 -0.32
N PRO A 366 6.25 -27.69 0.53
CA PRO A 366 6.95 -28.46 1.56
C PRO A 366 5.96 -28.99 2.61
N LEU A 367 6.17 -30.24 3.07
CA LEU A 367 5.54 -30.78 4.27
C LEU A 367 6.33 -30.25 5.48
N VAL A 368 5.72 -29.38 6.29
CA VAL A 368 6.34 -28.77 7.48
C VAL A 368 5.71 -29.35 8.73
#